data_cd6b6f59aedc308492f3b3da07e1da2c
#
_entry.id   cd6b6f59aedc308492f3b3da07e1da2c
#
_cell.length_a   1.000
_cell.length_b   1.000
_cell.length_c   1.000
_cell.angle_alpha   90.00
_cell.angle_beta   90.00
_cell.angle_gamma   90.00
#
_symmetry.space_group_name_H-M   'P 1'
#
loop_
_entity.id
_entity.type
_entity.pdbx_description
1 polymer ?
#
loop_
_entity_poly.entity_id
_entity_poly.type
_entity_poly.pdbx_seq_one_letter_code
_entity_poly.pdbx_strand_id
1 'polypeptide(L)'
;MSVMFRALGNRNYRMWAGGALVSNIGTWMQRVAQDWLVLTVLTDHSGTAVGITTGLQFLPMLLLGPYAGVLADRYRKLVILKWTQTAMGLCGLLVGLLVLTGSAQLWQVYVAALCLGVASAIDGPARQAFVSELVGQNNISNAVALNSASFNTARLTGPAIAGVLIAWVGTGPVFLLNAASFAAVIVSLWRIRPSGLFAAVPAGNGKHPVAEGLGYVWRRPDLLLILVMVGILGAFGMNFAITNALMSTAEFGMGPGEFGLLGSIMAVGTLAGALLAARRSRPRLRFLLGGALGLGFFTLVGSVTPSFWLYAAVLVPVGLASMTFLNSCNTSIQLSVEPQFRGRVLALYLAVLQGGTAVGAPLMGWIGTEFGARWSVAAGGSIVLLTGLCSVIVVSRSSTLTLRAQLRTVSVRKRTGYGRTRNREAAR
;
A
#
# COMPACT_ATOMS: atom_id res chain seq x y z
N MET A 1 -7.56 -24.69 -19.11
CA MET A 1 -7.61 -23.47 -18.25
C MET A 1 -7.31 -22.29 -19.15
N SER A 2 -8.07 -21.19 -19.01
CA SER A 2 -7.77 -19.96 -19.75
C SER A 2 -6.38 -19.44 -19.37
N VAL A 3 -5.71 -18.74 -20.28
CA VAL A 3 -4.37 -18.14 -20.07
C VAL A 3 -4.34 -17.28 -18.79
N MET A 4 -5.48 -16.69 -18.42
CA MET A 4 -5.66 -15.83 -17.25
C MET A 4 -5.46 -16.56 -15.91
N PHE A 5 -5.75 -17.86 -15.82
CA PHE A 5 -5.67 -18.63 -14.56
C PHE A 5 -4.58 -19.72 -14.58
N ARG A 6 -3.59 -19.57 -15.45
CA ARG A 6 -2.54 -20.58 -15.67
C ARG A 6 -1.74 -20.90 -14.40
N ALA A 7 -1.45 -19.91 -13.56
CA ALA A 7 -0.72 -20.12 -12.32
C ALA A 7 -1.49 -21.00 -11.32
N LEU A 8 -2.84 -20.98 -11.32
CA LEU A 8 -3.67 -21.83 -10.46
C LEU A 8 -3.60 -23.32 -10.83
N GLY A 9 -3.02 -23.67 -11.99
CA GLY A 9 -2.70 -25.05 -12.34
C GLY A 9 -1.64 -25.67 -11.41
N ASN A 10 -0.76 -24.85 -10.83
CA ASN A 10 0.17 -25.31 -9.80
C ASN A 10 -0.58 -25.52 -8.47
N ARG A 11 -0.49 -26.74 -7.91
CA ARG A 11 -1.18 -27.11 -6.66
C ARG A 11 -0.73 -26.23 -5.49
N ASN A 12 0.58 -26.03 -5.33
CA ASN A 12 1.11 -25.22 -4.23
C ASN A 12 0.65 -23.77 -4.32
N TYR A 13 0.67 -23.18 -5.53
CA TYR A 13 0.19 -21.81 -5.75
C TYR A 13 -1.31 -21.69 -5.50
N ARG A 14 -2.12 -22.63 -5.96
CA ARG A 14 -3.59 -22.61 -5.76
C ARG A 14 -3.95 -22.64 -4.28
N MET A 15 -3.26 -23.46 -3.47
CA MET A 15 -3.50 -23.53 -2.03
C MET A 15 -3.12 -22.22 -1.34
N TRP A 16 -1.93 -21.69 -1.68
CA TRP A 16 -1.47 -20.43 -1.13
C TRP A 16 -2.38 -19.26 -1.56
N ALA A 17 -2.76 -19.15 -2.82
CA ALA A 17 -3.61 -18.09 -3.34
C ALA A 17 -5.00 -18.07 -2.69
N GLY A 18 -5.60 -19.24 -2.44
CA GLY A 18 -6.87 -19.35 -1.72
C GLY A 18 -6.77 -18.85 -0.28
N GLY A 19 -5.75 -19.31 0.47
CA GLY A 19 -5.50 -18.82 1.83
C GLY A 19 -5.20 -17.32 1.85
N ALA A 20 -4.37 -16.84 0.93
CA ALA A 20 -4.01 -15.43 0.84
C ALA A 20 -5.22 -14.52 0.52
N LEU A 21 -6.17 -14.95 -0.31
CA LEU A 21 -7.39 -14.20 -0.59
C LEU A 21 -8.24 -14.00 0.67
N VAL A 22 -8.47 -15.08 1.42
CA VAL A 22 -9.25 -15.05 2.67
C VAL A 22 -8.56 -14.14 3.69
N SER A 23 -7.24 -14.29 3.87
CA SER A 23 -6.46 -13.46 4.80
C SER A 23 -6.38 -11.99 4.37
N ASN A 24 -6.30 -11.69 3.09
CA ASN A 24 -6.33 -10.32 2.61
C ASN A 24 -7.68 -9.65 2.97
N ILE A 25 -8.81 -10.33 2.77
CA ILE A 25 -10.13 -9.82 3.16
C ILE A 25 -10.18 -9.59 4.68
N GLY A 26 -9.79 -10.58 5.48
CA GLY A 26 -9.73 -10.48 6.94
C GLY A 26 -8.85 -9.31 7.42
N THR A 27 -7.69 -9.11 6.79
CA THR A 27 -6.78 -8.00 7.12
C THR A 27 -7.40 -6.63 6.85
N TRP A 28 -8.11 -6.46 5.73
CA TRP A 28 -8.83 -5.21 5.45
C TRP A 28 -10.01 -4.99 6.39
N MET A 29 -10.71 -6.08 6.77
CA MET A 29 -11.75 -6.02 7.79
C MET A 29 -11.21 -5.60 9.15
N GLN A 30 -10.09 -6.18 9.59
CA GLN A 30 -9.46 -5.86 10.87
C GLN A 30 -9.01 -4.39 10.93
N ARG A 31 -8.49 -3.82 9.85
CA ARG A 31 -8.11 -2.40 9.82
C ARG A 31 -9.30 -1.50 10.15
N VAL A 32 -10.44 -1.73 9.50
CA VAL A 32 -11.67 -0.96 9.78
C VAL A 32 -12.13 -1.17 11.22
N ALA A 33 -12.10 -2.42 11.71
CA ALA A 33 -12.49 -2.73 13.08
C ALA A 33 -11.55 -2.10 14.11
N GLN A 34 -10.24 -2.03 13.83
CA GLN A 34 -9.24 -1.40 14.69
C GLN A 34 -9.47 0.11 14.77
N ASP A 35 -9.66 0.78 13.62
CA ASP A 35 -9.89 2.22 13.57
C ASP A 35 -11.21 2.57 14.29
N TRP A 36 -12.27 1.78 14.07
CA TRP A 36 -13.55 1.93 14.77
C TRP A 36 -13.42 1.69 16.28
N LEU A 37 -12.77 0.61 16.69
CA LEU A 37 -12.54 0.27 18.10
C LEU A 37 -11.82 1.40 18.83
N VAL A 38 -10.72 1.91 18.26
CA VAL A 38 -9.94 2.99 18.86
C VAL A 38 -10.76 4.26 18.95
N LEU A 39 -11.45 4.62 17.86
CA LEU A 39 -12.14 5.91 17.77
C LEU A 39 -13.40 5.99 18.64
N THR A 40 -14.21 4.91 18.69
CA THR A 40 -15.56 4.98 19.27
C THR A 40 -15.74 4.18 20.56
N VAL A 41 -14.88 3.18 20.81
CA VAL A 41 -15.03 2.30 21.99
C VAL A 41 -13.98 2.62 23.06
N LEU A 42 -12.72 2.85 22.63
CA LEU A 42 -11.60 3.07 23.58
C LEU A 42 -11.30 4.55 23.84
N THR A 43 -11.80 5.43 22.97
CA THR A 43 -11.62 6.89 23.12
C THR A 43 -12.89 7.62 22.71
N ASP A 44 -13.00 8.88 23.14
CA ASP A 44 -14.10 9.75 22.71
C ASP A 44 -13.72 10.47 21.42
N HIS A 45 -13.84 9.76 20.29
CA HIS A 45 -13.56 10.24 18.93
C HIS A 45 -12.15 10.84 18.74
N SER A 46 -11.14 10.31 19.46
CA SER A 46 -9.76 10.78 19.35
C SER A 46 -9.10 10.34 18.05
N GLY A 47 -9.02 11.22 17.07
CA GLY A 47 -8.25 11.03 15.85
C GLY A 47 -6.75 10.86 16.12
N THR A 48 -6.23 11.50 17.19
CA THR A 48 -4.84 11.33 17.66
C THR A 48 -4.56 9.88 18.01
N ALA A 49 -5.47 9.21 18.73
CA ALA A 49 -5.31 7.81 19.10
C ALA A 49 -5.29 6.89 17.88
N VAL A 50 -6.18 7.12 16.91
CA VAL A 50 -6.17 6.38 15.62
C VAL A 50 -4.89 6.66 14.84
N GLY A 51 -4.43 7.93 14.84
CA GLY A 51 -3.19 8.34 14.21
C GLY A 51 -1.95 7.65 14.80
N ILE A 52 -1.85 7.58 16.13
CA ILE A 52 -0.78 6.86 16.83
C ILE A 52 -0.83 5.37 16.51
N THR A 53 -2.01 4.76 16.54
CA THR A 53 -2.20 3.34 16.18
C THR A 53 -1.68 3.06 14.77
N THR A 54 -2.08 3.87 13.80
CA THR A 54 -1.62 3.78 12.42
C THR A 54 -0.11 4.05 12.32
N GLY A 55 0.40 5.08 12.99
CA GLY A 55 1.83 5.39 13.04
C GLY A 55 2.66 4.22 13.55
N LEU A 56 2.27 3.61 14.67
CA LEU A 56 2.94 2.43 15.24
C LEU A 56 2.91 1.22 14.30
N GLN A 57 1.84 1.05 13.53
CA GLN A 57 1.72 -0.04 12.56
C GLN A 57 2.65 0.13 11.36
N PHE A 58 2.89 1.37 10.90
CA PHE A 58 3.75 1.63 9.74
C PHE A 58 5.21 1.94 10.10
N LEU A 59 5.49 2.37 11.34
CA LEU A 59 6.84 2.68 11.80
C LEU A 59 7.85 1.53 11.63
N PRO A 60 7.52 0.26 11.97
CA PRO A 60 8.45 -0.83 11.75
C PRO A 60 8.81 -1.04 10.26
N MET A 61 7.92 -0.72 9.34
CA MET A 61 8.21 -0.86 7.92
C MET A 61 9.25 0.15 7.44
N LEU A 62 9.26 1.36 8.02
CA LEU A 62 10.30 2.36 7.80
C LEU A 62 11.65 1.90 8.36
N LEU A 63 11.66 1.41 9.61
CA LEU A 63 12.89 1.07 10.33
C LEU A 63 13.48 -0.29 9.90
N LEU A 64 12.64 -1.29 9.72
CA LEU A 64 13.03 -2.68 9.45
C LEU A 64 12.99 -3.04 7.96
N GLY A 65 12.31 -2.25 7.11
CA GLY A 65 12.14 -2.54 5.68
C GLY A 65 13.46 -2.91 4.96
N PRO A 66 14.55 -2.13 5.15
CA PRO A 66 15.84 -2.46 4.54
C PRO A 66 16.43 -3.79 5.00
N TYR A 67 16.21 -4.16 6.26
CA TYR A 67 16.70 -5.41 6.86
C TYR A 67 15.81 -6.60 6.53
N ALA A 68 14.50 -6.37 6.35
CA ALA A 68 13.52 -7.40 6.04
C ALA A 68 13.81 -8.09 4.69
N GLY A 69 14.31 -7.34 3.71
CA GLY A 69 14.78 -7.90 2.44
C GLY A 69 15.94 -8.87 2.63
N VAL A 70 16.96 -8.48 3.41
CA VAL A 70 18.11 -9.33 3.73
C VAL A 70 17.67 -10.61 4.48
N LEU A 71 16.73 -10.47 5.42
CA LEU A 71 16.17 -11.61 6.15
C LEU A 71 15.46 -12.58 5.20
N ALA A 72 14.66 -12.05 4.27
CA ALA A 72 13.96 -12.83 3.25
C ALA A 72 14.93 -13.56 2.31
N ASP A 73 16.11 -13.01 2.03
CA ASP A 73 17.13 -13.66 1.21
C ASP A 73 17.90 -14.75 1.96
N ARG A 74 18.14 -14.55 3.27
CA ARG A 74 18.96 -15.44 4.08
C ARG A 74 18.23 -16.68 4.58
N TYR A 75 16.93 -16.56 4.86
CA TYR A 75 16.13 -17.65 5.43
C TYR A 75 15.09 -18.20 4.44
N ARG A 76 14.62 -19.40 4.68
CA ARG A 76 13.56 -20.05 3.88
C ARG A 76 12.25 -19.26 4.01
N LYS A 77 11.76 -18.72 2.89
CA LYS A 77 10.56 -17.86 2.86
C LYS A 77 9.33 -18.53 3.50
N LEU A 78 9.16 -19.84 3.26
CA LEU A 78 8.08 -20.63 3.85
C LEU A 78 8.11 -20.59 5.39
N VAL A 79 9.30 -20.61 6.01
CA VAL A 79 9.46 -20.54 7.47
C VAL A 79 9.13 -19.13 7.96
N ILE A 80 9.68 -18.11 7.31
CA ILE A 80 9.38 -16.70 7.64
C ILE A 80 7.86 -16.47 7.61
N LEU A 81 7.20 -16.87 6.52
CA LEU A 81 5.76 -16.68 6.36
C LEU A 81 4.94 -17.41 7.45
N LYS A 82 5.33 -18.61 7.84
CA LYS A 82 4.66 -19.29 8.95
C LYS A 82 4.74 -18.48 10.25
N TRP A 83 5.91 -17.97 10.60
CA TRP A 83 6.09 -17.18 11.83
C TRP A 83 5.37 -15.82 11.77
N THR A 84 5.49 -15.09 10.67
CA THR A 84 4.84 -13.78 10.53
C THR A 84 3.32 -13.90 10.53
N GLN A 85 2.76 -14.89 9.82
CA GLN A 85 1.31 -15.15 9.80
C GLN A 85 0.78 -15.59 11.17
N THR A 86 1.56 -16.41 11.90
CA THR A 86 1.20 -16.81 13.27
C THR A 86 1.20 -15.58 14.19
N ALA A 87 2.25 -14.75 14.14
CA ALA A 87 2.32 -13.55 14.96
C ALA A 87 1.14 -12.59 14.68
N MET A 88 0.82 -12.35 13.39
CA MET A 88 -0.32 -11.50 13.01
C MET A 88 -1.66 -12.12 13.46
N GLY A 89 -1.83 -13.43 13.33
CA GLY A 89 -3.01 -14.13 13.81
C GLY A 89 -3.18 -14.04 15.33
N LEU A 90 -2.09 -14.21 16.08
CA LEU A 90 -2.11 -14.06 17.54
C LEU A 90 -2.44 -12.64 17.99
N CYS A 91 -1.91 -11.61 17.32
CA CYS A 91 -2.27 -10.23 17.61
C CYS A 91 -3.78 -10.00 17.41
N GLY A 92 -4.34 -10.48 16.29
CA GLY A 92 -5.78 -10.40 16.04
C GLY A 92 -6.61 -11.16 17.07
N LEU A 93 -6.20 -12.39 17.41
CA LEU A 93 -6.86 -13.22 18.43
C LEU A 93 -6.86 -12.53 19.80
N LEU A 94 -5.71 -12.03 20.25
CA LEU A 94 -5.60 -11.38 21.55
C LEU A 94 -6.47 -10.12 21.63
N VAL A 95 -6.40 -9.23 20.63
CA VAL A 95 -7.26 -8.03 20.62
C VAL A 95 -8.73 -8.42 20.58
N GLY A 96 -9.12 -9.41 19.76
CA GLY A 96 -10.50 -9.88 19.68
C GLY A 96 -11.03 -10.41 21.01
N LEU A 97 -10.24 -11.20 21.74
CA LEU A 97 -10.60 -11.71 23.07
C LEU A 97 -10.70 -10.59 24.10
N LEU A 98 -9.76 -9.65 24.11
CA LEU A 98 -9.80 -8.49 25.01
C LEU A 98 -11.05 -7.63 24.80
N VAL A 99 -11.47 -7.45 23.55
CA VAL A 99 -12.70 -6.72 23.21
C VAL A 99 -13.93 -7.48 23.69
N LEU A 100 -13.99 -8.80 23.45
CA LEU A 100 -15.15 -9.63 23.87
C LEU A 100 -15.31 -9.74 25.39
N THR A 101 -14.19 -9.72 26.12
CA THR A 101 -14.19 -9.75 27.59
C THR A 101 -14.41 -8.37 28.21
N GLY A 102 -14.53 -7.30 27.42
CA GLY A 102 -14.64 -5.93 27.90
C GLY A 102 -13.37 -5.38 28.58
N SER A 103 -12.23 -6.06 28.45
CA SER A 103 -10.96 -5.71 29.09
C SER A 103 -10.00 -4.98 28.13
N ALA A 104 -10.43 -4.65 26.92
CA ALA A 104 -9.60 -3.95 25.95
C ALA A 104 -9.26 -2.53 26.40
N GLN A 105 -7.96 -2.21 26.34
CA GLN A 105 -7.43 -0.88 26.66
C GLN A 105 -6.60 -0.35 25.47
N LEU A 106 -6.53 0.97 25.36
CA LEU A 106 -5.87 1.64 24.23
C LEU A 106 -4.41 1.21 24.04
N TRP A 107 -3.63 1.14 25.15
CA TRP A 107 -2.23 0.74 25.08
C TRP A 107 -2.02 -0.69 24.53
N GLN A 108 -2.98 -1.60 24.77
CA GLN A 108 -2.91 -2.97 24.26
C GLN A 108 -3.07 -2.97 22.71
N VAL A 109 -3.95 -2.11 22.20
CA VAL A 109 -4.11 -1.92 20.74
C VAL A 109 -2.84 -1.29 20.14
N TYR A 110 -2.19 -0.35 20.83
CA TYR A 110 -0.91 0.22 20.39
C TYR A 110 0.19 -0.85 20.29
N VAL A 111 0.32 -1.70 21.32
CA VAL A 111 1.28 -2.81 21.31
C VAL A 111 0.96 -3.80 20.17
N ALA A 112 -0.31 -4.16 20.00
CA ALA A 112 -0.74 -5.05 18.92
C ALA A 112 -0.46 -4.43 17.54
N ALA A 113 -0.70 -3.13 17.34
CA ALA A 113 -0.40 -2.41 16.10
C ALA A 113 1.11 -2.42 15.79
N LEU A 114 1.96 -2.19 16.80
CA LEU A 114 3.42 -2.26 16.64
C LEU A 114 3.87 -3.68 16.26
N CYS A 115 3.37 -4.71 16.96
CA CYS A 115 3.68 -6.12 16.65
C CYS A 115 3.22 -6.51 15.24
N LEU A 116 2.01 -6.09 14.84
CA LEU A 116 1.50 -6.25 13.47
C LEU A 116 2.40 -5.56 12.45
N GLY A 117 2.89 -4.37 12.77
CA GLY A 117 3.82 -3.62 11.93
C GLY A 117 5.14 -4.36 11.73
N VAL A 118 5.75 -4.88 12.82
CA VAL A 118 6.98 -5.69 12.76
C VAL A 118 6.78 -6.94 11.91
N ALA A 119 5.72 -7.69 12.17
CA ALA A 119 5.40 -8.91 11.42
C ALA A 119 5.17 -8.59 9.93
N SER A 120 4.41 -7.53 9.61
CA SER A 120 4.12 -7.11 8.23
C SER A 120 5.35 -6.61 7.49
N ALA A 121 6.27 -5.92 8.16
CA ALA A 121 7.52 -5.44 7.56
C ALA A 121 8.39 -6.61 7.07
N ILE A 122 8.39 -7.73 7.77
CA ILE A 122 9.14 -8.95 7.42
C ILE A 122 8.35 -9.81 6.42
N ASP A 123 7.02 -9.90 6.58
CA ASP A 123 6.13 -10.70 5.72
C ASP A 123 6.13 -10.23 4.26
N GLY A 124 6.10 -8.92 4.04
CA GLY A 124 5.95 -8.34 2.70
C GLY A 124 7.00 -8.81 1.69
N PRO A 125 8.31 -8.59 1.92
CA PRO A 125 9.38 -9.06 1.05
C PRO A 125 9.41 -10.58 0.91
N ALA A 126 9.22 -11.32 2.01
CA ALA A 126 9.19 -12.78 2.00
C ALA A 126 8.04 -13.32 1.13
N ARG A 127 6.86 -12.72 1.23
CA ARG A 127 5.67 -13.06 0.43
C ARG A 127 5.90 -12.82 -1.05
N GLN A 128 6.47 -11.68 -1.43
CA GLN A 128 6.76 -11.36 -2.84
C GLN A 128 7.78 -12.34 -3.44
N ALA A 129 8.85 -12.65 -2.71
CA ALA A 129 9.85 -13.62 -3.14
C ALA A 129 9.28 -15.04 -3.21
N PHE A 130 8.40 -15.42 -2.29
CA PHE A 130 7.79 -16.75 -2.25
C PHE A 130 6.88 -17.06 -3.44
N VAL A 131 6.21 -16.06 -4.00
CA VAL A 131 5.39 -16.23 -5.22
C VAL A 131 6.23 -16.81 -6.37
N SER A 132 7.46 -16.37 -6.55
CA SER A 132 8.36 -16.89 -7.59
C SER A 132 8.76 -18.34 -7.36
N GLU A 133 8.92 -18.74 -6.09
CA GLU A 133 9.21 -20.14 -5.72
C GLU A 133 8.00 -21.06 -5.92
N LEU A 134 6.77 -20.52 -5.88
CA LEU A 134 5.55 -21.31 -6.09
C LEU A 134 5.25 -21.63 -7.55
N VAL A 135 5.58 -20.73 -8.49
CA VAL A 135 5.10 -20.85 -9.88
C VAL A 135 6.21 -20.99 -10.95
N GLY A 136 7.47 -20.72 -10.57
CA GLY A 136 8.60 -20.67 -11.51
C GLY A 136 8.52 -19.49 -12.49
N GLN A 137 9.59 -19.26 -13.24
CA GLN A 137 9.80 -18.08 -14.09
C GLN A 137 8.67 -17.84 -15.12
N ASN A 138 8.17 -18.91 -15.76
CA ASN A 138 7.19 -18.81 -16.86
C ASN A 138 5.81 -18.31 -16.42
N ASN A 139 5.46 -18.42 -15.14
CA ASN A 139 4.13 -18.07 -14.63
C ASN A 139 4.15 -16.90 -13.62
N ILE A 140 5.31 -16.27 -13.34
CA ILE A 140 5.44 -15.17 -12.37
C ILE A 140 4.48 -14.03 -12.71
N SER A 141 4.44 -13.57 -13.94
CA SER A 141 3.57 -12.46 -14.37
C SER A 141 2.10 -12.75 -14.09
N ASN A 142 1.66 -13.99 -14.36
CA ASN A 142 0.27 -14.42 -14.11
C ASN A 142 -0.01 -14.52 -12.61
N ALA A 143 0.90 -15.05 -11.81
CA ALA A 143 0.76 -15.14 -10.36
C ALA A 143 0.73 -13.75 -9.69
N VAL A 144 1.58 -12.82 -10.13
CA VAL A 144 1.58 -11.44 -9.65
C VAL A 144 0.25 -10.74 -10.00
N ALA A 145 -0.28 -10.94 -11.21
CA ALA A 145 -1.57 -10.40 -11.60
C ALA A 145 -2.72 -10.94 -10.74
N LEU A 146 -2.74 -12.25 -10.46
CA LEU A 146 -3.75 -12.87 -9.60
C LEU A 146 -3.63 -12.40 -8.14
N ASN A 147 -2.40 -12.24 -7.62
CA ASN A 147 -2.17 -11.69 -6.29
C ASN A 147 -2.65 -10.23 -6.19
N SER A 148 -2.39 -9.43 -7.22
CA SER A 148 -2.89 -8.05 -7.28
C SER A 148 -4.41 -8.00 -7.35
N ALA A 149 -5.04 -8.90 -8.11
CA ALA A 149 -6.51 -9.02 -8.18
C ALA A 149 -7.09 -9.39 -6.79
N SER A 150 -6.49 -10.39 -6.11
CA SER A 150 -6.87 -10.79 -4.75
C SER A 150 -6.81 -9.61 -3.77
N PHE A 151 -5.69 -8.87 -3.79
CA PHE A 151 -5.50 -7.71 -2.91
C PHE A 151 -6.52 -6.60 -3.17
N ASN A 152 -6.79 -6.28 -4.45
CA ASN A 152 -7.76 -5.24 -4.81
C ASN A 152 -9.20 -5.67 -4.49
N THR A 153 -9.54 -6.95 -4.67
CA THR A 153 -10.85 -7.49 -4.25
C THR A 153 -11.03 -7.35 -2.75
N ALA A 154 -10.03 -7.75 -1.96
CA ALA A 154 -10.05 -7.62 -0.52
C ALA A 154 -10.17 -6.16 -0.05
N ARG A 155 -9.45 -5.26 -0.70
CA ARG A 155 -9.50 -3.81 -0.42
C ARG A 155 -10.88 -3.21 -0.72
N LEU A 156 -11.56 -3.73 -1.74
CA LEU A 156 -12.91 -3.29 -2.13
C LEU A 156 -13.98 -3.85 -1.20
N THR A 157 -13.91 -5.14 -0.88
CA THR A 157 -14.98 -5.84 -0.16
C THR A 157 -14.79 -5.84 1.35
N GLY A 158 -13.53 -5.88 1.81
CA GLY A 158 -13.20 -6.00 3.24
C GLY A 158 -13.82 -4.90 4.10
N PRO A 159 -13.65 -3.61 3.77
CA PRO A 159 -14.22 -2.53 4.56
C PRO A 159 -15.76 -2.57 4.65
N ALA A 160 -16.45 -2.85 3.54
CA ALA A 160 -17.91 -2.96 3.55
C ALA A 160 -18.39 -4.13 4.43
N ILE A 161 -17.75 -5.31 4.30
CA ILE A 161 -18.05 -6.47 5.14
C ILE A 161 -17.79 -6.14 6.61
N ALA A 162 -16.68 -5.48 6.92
CA ALA A 162 -16.34 -5.08 8.28
C ALA A 162 -17.41 -4.14 8.85
N GLY A 163 -17.81 -3.11 8.10
CA GLY A 163 -18.82 -2.15 8.55
C GLY A 163 -20.13 -2.83 8.93
N VAL A 164 -20.62 -3.74 8.08
CA VAL A 164 -21.85 -4.53 8.34
C VAL A 164 -21.66 -5.42 9.59
N LEU A 165 -20.55 -6.14 9.69
CA LEU A 165 -20.30 -7.02 10.82
C LEU A 165 -20.17 -6.25 12.13
N ILE A 166 -19.48 -5.11 12.12
CA ILE A 166 -19.32 -4.27 13.31
C ILE A 166 -20.69 -3.77 13.78
N ALA A 167 -21.58 -3.39 12.84
CA ALA A 167 -22.93 -2.95 13.16
C ALA A 167 -23.80 -4.06 13.81
N TRP A 168 -23.57 -5.33 13.43
CA TRP A 168 -24.39 -6.45 13.92
C TRP A 168 -23.82 -7.10 15.18
N VAL A 169 -22.52 -7.33 15.23
CA VAL A 169 -21.88 -8.17 16.27
C VAL A 169 -20.71 -7.46 16.98
N GLY A 170 -20.45 -6.20 16.66
CA GLY A 170 -19.34 -5.44 17.25
C GLY A 170 -17.98 -5.76 16.63
N THR A 171 -16.95 -5.11 17.17
CA THR A 171 -15.56 -5.21 16.64
C THR A 171 -14.87 -6.51 17.01
N GLY A 172 -15.15 -7.08 18.20
CA GLY A 172 -14.49 -8.29 18.70
C GLY A 172 -14.54 -9.48 17.74
N PRO A 173 -15.73 -9.91 17.27
CA PRO A 173 -15.85 -10.98 16.29
C PRO A 173 -15.10 -10.73 14.99
N VAL A 174 -14.98 -9.48 14.52
CA VAL A 174 -14.23 -9.16 13.30
C VAL A 174 -12.73 -9.46 13.47
N PHE A 175 -12.14 -9.16 14.64
CA PHE A 175 -10.76 -9.56 14.96
C PHE A 175 -10.60 -11.07 14.99
N LEU A 176 -11.56 -11.81 15.58
CA LEU A 176 -11.52 -13.28 15.63
C LEU A 176 -11.65 -13.90 14.23
N LEU A 177 -12.52 -13.35 13.36
CA LEU A 177 -12.64 -13.79 11.98
C LEU A 177 -11.33 -13.58 11.21
N ASN A 178 -10.64 -12.47 11.44
CA ASN A 178 -9.33 -12.29 10.84
C ASN A 178 -8.28 -13.24 11.42
N ALA A 179 -8.27 -13.50 12.72
CA ALA A 179 -7.40 -14.51 13.31
C ALA A 179 -7.64 -15.90 12.68
N ALA A 180 -8.90 -16.28 12.48
CA ALA A 180 -9.26 -17.51 11.77
C ALA A 180 -8.79 -17.49 10.29
N SER A 181 -8.82 -16.33 9.62
CA SER A 181 -8.30 -16.20 8.26
C SER A 181 -6.78 -16.42 8.19
N PHE A 182 -6.02 -15.96 9.20
CA PHE A 182 -4.60 -16.27 9.33
C PHE A 182 -4.36 -17.76 9.58
N ALA A 183 -5.19 -18.41 10.41
CA ALA A 183 -5.12 -19.85 10.59
C ALA A 183 -5.31 -20.61 9.26
N ALA A 184 -6.23 -20.17 8.40
CA ALA A 184 -6.42 -20.74 7.06
C ALA A 184 -5.16 -20.60 6.18
N VAL A 185 -4.47 -19.45 6.21
CA VAL A 185 -3.17 -19.29 5.51
C VAL A 185 -2.11 -20.22 6.09
N ILE A 186 -1.99 -20.28 7.40
CA ILE A 186 -1.01 -21.15 8.08
C ILE A 186 -1.25 -22.61 7.66
N VAL A 187 -2.48 -23.09 7.67
CA VAL A 187 -2.84 -24.42 7.18
C VAL A 187 -2.46 -24.59 5.72
N SER A 188 -2.69 -23.58 4.87
CA SER A 188 -2.29 -23.64 3.47
C SER A 188 -0.77 -23.74 3.30
N LEU A 189 0.01 -22.99 4.10
CA LEU A 189 1.48 -23.03 4.11
C LEU A 189 2.02 -24.39 4.63
N TRP A 190 1.32 -25.04 5.54
CA TRP A 190 1.68 -26.38 6.03
C TRP A 190 1.43 -27.46 4.97
N ARG A 191 0.40 -27.31 4.15
CA ARG A 191 0.05 -28.25 3.07
C ARG A 191 0.88 -28.07 1.80
N ILE A 192 1.72 -27.04 1.70
CA ILE A 192 2.66 -26.86 0.60
C ILE A 192 3.70 -27.97 0.62
N ARG A 193 3.90 -28.61 -0.52
CA ARG A 193 4.94 -29.63 -0.71
C ARG A 193 6.27 -28.97 -1.04
N PRO A 194 7.31 -29.10 -0.20
CA PRO A 194 8.61 -28.46 -0.46
C PRO A 194 9.28 -28.92 -1.76
N SER A 195 9.06 -30.19 -2.14
CA SER A 195 9.59 -30.76 -3.40
C SER A 195 9.01 -30.13 -4.68
N GLY A 196 7.87 -29.43 -4.55
CA GLY A 196 7.24 -28.71 -5.66
C GLY A 196 7.57 -27.21 -5.71
N LEU A 197 8.54 -26.74 -4.93
CA LEU A 197 9.03 -25.35 -4.98
C LEU A 197 10.16 -25.24 -5.99
N PHE A 198 10.14 -24.15 -6.75
CA PHE A 198 11.21 -23.78 -7.68
C PHE A 198 12.39 -23.15 -6.91
N ALA A 199 13.59 -23.32 -7.45
CA ALA A 199 14.79 -22.73 -6.84
C ALA A 199 14.66 -21.19 -6.78
N ALA A 200 15.03 -20.63 -5.63
CA ALA A 200 15.09 -19.18 -5.47
C ALA A 200 16.17 -18.58 -6.38
N VAL A 201 15.85 -17.46 -7.03
CA VAL A 201 16.89 -16.67 -7.74
C VAL A 201 17.75 -15.99 -6.68
N PRO A 202 19.07 -16.21 -6.68
CA PRO A 202 19.96 -15.57 -5.72
C PRO A 202 19.87 -14.04 -5.84
N ALA A 203 19.67 -13.35 -4.74
CA ALA A 203 19.80 -11.89 -4.72
C ALA A 203 21.26 -11.47 -4.85
N GLY A 204 21.53 -10.39 -5.55
CA GLY A 204 22.91 -9.89 -5.76
C GLY A 204 23.56 -9.46 -4.43
N ASN A 205 24.83 -9.84 -4.23
CA ASN A 205 25.66 -9.54 -3.05
C ASN A 205 26.07 -8.06 -2.97
N GLY A 206 25.17 -7.14 -2.63
CA GLY A 206 25.53 -5.75 -2.34
C GLY A 206 25.88 -5.58 -0.85
N LYS A 207 27.09 -5.08 -0.53
CA LYS A 207 27.56 -4.89 0.86
C LYS A 207 26.77 -3.81 1.64
N HIS A 208 26.26 -2.77 0.97
CA HIS A 208 25.50 -1.66 1.60
C HIS A 208 24.34 -1.19 0.69
N PRO A 209 23.29 -1.98 0.50
CA PRO A 209 22.28 -1.73 -0.53
C PRO A 209 21.49 -0.41 -0.33
N VAL A 210 21.27 0.01 0.92
CA VAL A 210 20.50 1.22 1.23
C VAL A 210 21.31 2.48 0.97
N ALA A 211 22.57 2.53 1.44
CA ALA A 211 23.45 3.69 1.25
C ALA A 211 23.76 3.93 -0.24
N GLU A 212 24.00 2.86 -1.00
CA GLU A 212 24.23 2.96 -2.44
C GLU A 212 22.96 3.43 -3.19
N GLY A 213 21.77 2.96 -2.79
CA GLY A 213 20.49 3.42 -3.33
C GLY A 213 20.25 4.90 -3.04
N LEU A 214 20.53 5.35 -1.82
CA LEU A 214 20.42 6.75 -1.41
C LEU A 214 21.41 7.63 -2.17
N GLY A 215 22.68 7.22 -2.26
CA GLY A 215 23.71 7.95 -3.03
C GLY A 215 23.37 8.07 -4.52
N TYR A 216 22.74 7.05 -5.11
CA TYR A 216 22.25 7.09 -6.49
C TYR A 216 21.12 8.12 -6.66
N VAL A 217 20.15 8.16 -5.72
CA VAL A 217 19.03 9.10 -5.75
C VAL A 217 19.49 10.55 -5.58
N TRP A 218 20.43 10.81 -4.65
CA TRP A 218 20.95 12.17 -4.43
C TRP A 218 21.59 12.78 -5.67
N ARG A 219 22.15 11.97 -6.57
CA ARG A 219 22.73 12.41 -7.84
C ARG A 219 21.72 12.56 -8.97
N ARG A 220 20.44 12.25 -8.72
CA ARG A 220 19.35 12.21 -9.70
C ARG A 220 18.19 13.09 -9.24
N PRO A 221 18.16 14.39 -9.67
CA PRO A 221 17.10 15.34 -9.26
C PRO A 221 15.68 14.89 -9.60
N ASP A 222 15.50 14.13 -10.69
CA ASP A 222 14.23 13.55 -11.10
C ASP A 222 13.72 12.52 -10.11
N LEU A 223 14.59 11.65 -9.59
CA LEU A 223 14.23 10.66 -8.57
C LEU A 223 14.02 11.31 -7.22
N LEU A 224 14.84 12.31 -6.87
CA LEU A 224 14.70 13.07 -5.63
C LEU A 224 13.34 13.77 -5.58
N LEU A 225 12.93 14.44 -6.67
CA LEU A 225 11.61 15.07 -6.76
C LEU A 225 10.49 14.06 -6.55
N ILE A 226 10.54 12.89 -7.21
CA ILE A 226 9.56 11.82 -7.03
C ILE A 226 9.50 11.37 -5.58
N LEU A 227 10.65 11.13 -4.93
CA LEU A 227 10.68 10.65 -3.54
C LEU A 227 10.20 11.70 -2.54
N VAL A 228 10.52 12.99 -2.75
CA VAL A 228 10.00 14.08 -1.93
C VAL A 228 8.47 14.17 -2.07
N MET A 229 7.94 14.14 -3.29
CA MET A 229 6.48 14.12 -3.51
C MET A 229 5.84 12.90 -2.82
N VAL A 230 6.40 11.73 -2.99
CA VAL A 230 5.90 10.48 -2.39
C VAL A 230 5.93 10.55 -0.85
N GLY A 231 6.99 11.11 -0.26
CA GLY A 231 7.10 11.28 1.19
C GLY A 231 6.04 12.23 1.74
N ILE A 232 5.84 13.38 1.09
CA ILE A 232 4.82 14.35 1.51
C ILE A 232 3.41 13.80 1.30
N LEU A 233 3.14 13.16 0.16
CA LEU A 233 1.85 12.53 -0.09
C LEU A 233 1.60 11.34 0.86
N GLY A 234 2.62 10.56 1.18
CA GLY A 234 2.54 9.50 2.19
C GLY A 234 2.20 10.04 3.58
N ALA A 235 2.84 11.16 3.97
CA ALA A 235 2.63 11.78 5.26
C ALA A 235 1.25 12.46 5.39
N PHE A 236 0.80 13.16 4.36
CA PHE A 236 -0.38 14.03 4.49
C PHE A 236 -1.55 13.64 3.57
N GLY A 237 -1.28 12.96 2.47
CA GLY A 237 -2.29 12.62 1.46
C GLY A 237 -2.84 11.20 1.51
N MET A 238 -2.26 10.29 2.30
CA MET A 238 -2.63 8.87 2.31
C MET A 238 -3.25 8.39 3.63
N ASN A 239 -3.62 9.33 4.52
CA ASN A 239 -4.20 9.02 5.84
C ASN A 239 -5.72 8.84 5.81
N PHE A 240 -6.24 8.22 4.75
CA PHE A 240 -7.69 8.05 4.54
C PHE A 240 -8.37 7.23 5.64
N ALA A 241 -7.67 6.35 6.33
CA ALA A 241 -8.21 5.61 7.45
C ALA A 241 -8.67 6.57 8.55
N ILE A 242 -7.83 7.54 8.91
CA ILE A 242 -8.11 8.52 9.96
C ILE A 242 -9.15 9.54 9.50
N THR A 243 -8.93 10.15 8.32
CA THR A 243 -9.82 11.20 7.82
C THR A 243 -11.23 10.68 7.54
N ASN A 244 -11.37 9.48 6.95
CA ASN A 244 -12.68 8.88 6.71
C ASN A 244 -13.38 8.48 8.02
N ALA A 245 -12.61 7.99 9.01
CA ALA A 245 -13.16 7.65 10.32
C ALA A 245 -13.73 8.90 11.02
N LEU A 246 -12.94 9.97 11.09
CA LEU A 246 -13.37 11.24 11.69
C LEU A 246 -14.52 11.91 10.93
N MET A 247 -14.45 11.95 9.59
CA MET A 247 -15.54 12.50 8.77
C MET A 247 -16.83 11.70 8.93
N SER A 248 -16.74 10.36 8.97
CA SER A 248 -17.93 9.51 9.12
C SER A 248 -18.56 9.68 10.49
N THR A 249 -17.76 9.61 11.57
CA THR A 249 -18.28 9.56 12.94
C THR A 249 -18.49 10.94 13.55
N ALA A 250 -17.42 11.76 13.60
CA ALA A 250 -17.46 13.05 14.31
C ALA A 250 -18.16 14.14 13.49
N GLU A 251 -18.02 14.14 12.16
CA GLU A 251 -18.60 15.19 11.31
C GLU A 251 -20.03 14.87 10.89
N PHE A 252 -20.26 13.63 10.40
CA PHE A 252 -21.57 13.25 9.84
C PHE A 252 -22.42 12.38 10.79
N GLY A 253 -21.90 11.99 11.96
CA GLY A 253 -22.65 11.16 12.94
C GLY A 253 -23.06 9.79 12.43
N MET A 254 -22.29 9.20 11.51
CA MET A 254 -22.61 7.94 10.84
C MET A 254 -22.09 6.73 11.61
N GLY A 255 -22.75 5.61 11.38
CA GLY A 255 -22.42 4.33 12.00
C GLY A 255 -21.24 3.58 11.32
N PRO A 256 -20.91 2.37 11.83
CA PRO A 256 -19.81 1.56 11.31
C PRO A 256 -20.07 1.06 9.89
N GLY A 257 -21.32 0.89 9.48
CA GLY A 257 -21.71 0.50 8.13
C GLY A 257 -21.27 1.53 7.10
N GLU A 258 -21.61 2.79 7.33
CA GLU A 258 -21.27 3.93 6.48
C GLU A 258 -19.76 4.17 6.48
N PHE A 259 -19.09 4.05 7.63
CA PHE A 259 -17.62 4.14 7.69
C PHE A 259 -16.95 3.09 6.79
N GLY A 260 -17.36 1.83 6.90
CA GLY A 260 -16.85 0.76 6.03
C GLY A 260 -17.13 1.01 4.54
N LEU A 261 -18.29 1.60 4.23
CA LEU A 261 -18.69 1.95 2.87
C LEU A 261 -17.76 2.99 2.23
N LEU A 262 -17.28 4.00 2.97
CA LEU A 262 -16.34 5.00 2.46
C LEU A 262 -15.06 4.37 1.92
N GLY A 263 -14.50 3.38 2.65
CA GLY A 263 -13.32 2.63 2.21
C GLY A 263 -13.55 1.88 0.90
N SER A 264 -14.72 1.26 0.77
CA SER A 264 -15.10 0.51 -0.44
C SER A 264 -15.37 1.43 -1.63
N ILE A 265 -16.05 2.55 -1.44
CA ILE A 265 -16.29 3.57 -2.49
C ILE A 265 -14.95 4.13 -3.00
N MET A 266 -14.03 4.48 -2.10
CA MET A 266 -12.69 4.92 -2.48
C MET A 266 -11.93 3.83 -3.26
N ALA A 267 -12.10 2.55 -2.89
CA ALA A 267 -11.46 1.44 -3.58
C ALA A 267 -11.95 1.30 -5.04
N VAL A 268 -13.21 1.64 -5.35
CA VAL A 268 -13.70 1.73 -6.75
C VAL A 268 -12.85 2.72 -7.54
N GLY A 269 -12.61 3.92 -7.00
CA GLY A 269 -11.75 4.93 -7.63
C GLY A 269 -10.32 4.44 -7.84
N THR A 270 -9.73 3.79 -6.83
CA THR A 270 -8.36 3.26 -6.94
C THR A 270 -8.26 2.14 -7.97
N LEU A 271 -9.27 1.28 -8.07
CA LEU A 271 -9.34 0.23 -9.09
C LEU A 271 -9.46 0.84 -10.49
N ALA A 272 -10.32 1.83 -10.67
CA ALA A 272 -10.42 2.56 -11.95
C ALA A 272 -9.08 3.21 -12.33
N GLY A 273 -8.38 3.85 -11.38
CA GLY A 273 -7.04 4.42 -11.59
C GLY A 273 -6.01 3.37 -12.00
N ALA A 274 -6.03 2.19 -11.40
CA ALA A 274 -5.15 1.08 -11.74
C ALA A 274 -5.42 0.55 -13.16
N LEU A 275 -6.69 0.35 -13.52
CA LEU A 275 -7.09 -0.12 -14.86
C LEU A 275 -6.75 0.90 -15.95
N LEU A 276 -6.96 2.18 -15.69
CA LEU A 276 -6.56 3.25 -16.61
C LEU A 276 -5.04 3.32 -16.76
N ALA A 277 -4.28 3.10 -15.69
CA ALA A 277 -2.81 3.04 -15.75
C ALA A 277 -2.33 1.85 -16.59
N ALA A 278 -2.97 0.69 -16.47
CA ALA A 278 -2.64 -0.51 -17.26
C ALA A 278 -2.81 -0.34 -18.77
N ARG A 279 -3.75 0.51 -19.20
CA ARG A 279 -3.95 0.86 -20.63
C ARG A 279 -2.87 1.81 -21.17
N ARG A 280 -2.03 2.39 -20.31
CA ARG A 280 -1.01 3.37 -20.71
C ARG A 280 0.31 2.66 -21.02
N SER A 281 0.78 2.77 -22.25
CA SER A 281 2.04 2.14 -22.71
C SER A 281 3.31 2.80 -22.14
N ARG A 282 3.20 4.05 -21.61
CA ARG A 282 4.34 4.83 -21.10
C ARG A 282 3.94 5.77 -19.97
N PRO A 283 4.77 5.93 -18.93
CA PRO A 283 4.57 6.95 -17.93
C PRO A 283 4.75 8.32 -18.59
N ARG A 284 3.88 9.26 -18.28
CA ARG A 284 4.00 10.66 -18.72
C ARG A 284 3.97 11.52 -17.48
N LEU A 285 4.88 12.48 -17.41
CA LEU A 285 4.99 13.44 -16.30
C LEU A 285 3.63 14.10 -15.96
N ARG A 286 2.80 14.36 -16.98
CA ARG A 286 1.44 14.91 -16.80
C ARG A 286 0.53 14.06 -15.91
N PHE A 287 0.70 12.73 -15.90
CA PHE A 287 -0.12 11.85 -15.05
C PHE A 287 0.40 11.80 -13.61
N LEU A 288 1.72 11.95 -13.42
CA LEU A 288 2.31 12.08 -12.10
C LEU A 288 1.87 13.39 -11.45
N LEU A 289 2.09 14.51 -12.12
CA LEU A 289 1.71 15.84 -11.62
C LEU A 289 0.20 15.99 -11.52
N GLY A 290 -0.56 15.58 -12.56
CA GLY A 290 -2.02 15.62 -12.56
C GLY A 290 -2.65 14.72 -11.49
N GLY A 291 -2.02 13.57 -11.18
CA GLY A 291 -2.45 12.71 -10.08
C GLY A 291 -2.26 13.37 -8.71
N ALA A 292 -1.11 14.04 -8.49
CA ALA A 292 -0.87 14.77 -7.25
C ALA A 292 -1.82 15.98 -7.10
N LEU A 293 -1.96 16.79 -8.15
CA LEU A 293 -2.88 17.94 -8.15
C LEU A 293 -4.34 17.51 -7.97
N GLY A 294 -4.78 16.48 -8.69
CA GLY A 294 -6.13 15.94 -8.56
C GLY A 294 -6.39 15.38 -7.17
N LEU A 295 -5.41 14.67 -6.60
CA LEU A 295 -5.52 14.15 -5.22
C LEU A 295 -5.71 15.30 -4.23
N GLY A 296 -4.85 16.32 -4.26
CA GLY A 296 -4.97 17.48 -3.37
C GLY A 296 -6.26 18.25 -3.58
N PHE A 297 -6.63 18.51 -4.83
CA PHE A 297 -7.86 19.24 -5.18
C PHE A 297 -9.12 18.52 -4.69
N PHE A 298 -9.30 17.25 -5.05
CA PHE A 298 -10.51 16.50 -4.64
C PHE A 298 -10.54 16.24 -3.15
N THR A 299 -9.39 16.05 -2.47
CA THR A 299 -9.35 15.96 -1.00
C THR A 299 -9.81 17.28 -0.37
N LEU A 300 -9.39 18.42 -0.90
CA LEU A 300 -9.85 19.75 -0.48
C LEU A 300 -11.35 19.94 -0.73
N VAL A 301 -11.87 19.55 -1.88
CA VAL A 301 -13.32 19.54 -2.14
C VAL A 301 -14.04 18.69 -1.10
N GLY A 302 -13.49 17.54 -0.72
CA GLY A 302 -14.05 16.68 0.31
C GLY A 302 -14.20 17.36 1.67
N SER A 303 -13.27 18.27 2.04
CA SER A 303 -13.33 18.97 3.34
C SER A 303 -14.52 19.92 3.49
N VAL A 304 -15.07 20.41 2.39
CA VAL A 304 -16.20 21.37 2.39
C VAL A 304 -17.53 20.74 1.98
N THR A 305 -17.60 19.43 1.79
CA THR A 305 -18.84 18.74 1.42
C THR A 305 -19.89 18.85 2.54
N PRO A 306 -21.14 19.20 2.22
CA PRO A 306 -22.19 19.43 3.23
C PRO A 306 -22.85 18.11 3.70
N SER A 307 -22.63 16.98 3.03
CA SER A 307 -23.28 15.73 3.36
C SER A 307 -22.36 14.51 3.17
N PHE A 308 -22.64 13.44 3.91
CA PHE A 308 -21.94 12.17 3.83
C PHE A 308 -21.87 11.63 2.39
N TRP A 309 -22.97 11.64 1.65
CA TRP A 309 -23.04 11.07 0.30
C TRP A 309 -22.22 11.86 -0.72
N LEU A 310 -22.16 13.19 -0.59
CA LEU A 310 -21.28 14.02 -1.40
C LEU A 310 -19.81 13.76 -1.07
N TYR A 311 -19.47 13.62 0.22
CA TYR A 311 -18.14 13.22 0.64
C TYR A 311 -17.77 11.87 0.04
N ALA A 312 -18.65 10.87 0.17
CA ALA A 312 -18.46 9.53 -0.39
C ALA A 312 -18.23 9.58 -1.93
N ALA A 313 -19.02 10.39 -2.65
CA ALA A 313 -18.86 10.56 -4.09
C ALA A 313 -17.49 11.16 -4.47
N VAL A 314 -17.00 12.12 -3.70
CA VAL A 314 -15.68 12.75 -3.89
C VAL A 314 -14.53 11.75 -3.63
N LEU A 315 -14.71 10.73 -2.81
CA LEU A 315 -13.69 9.72 -2.60
C LEU A 315 -13.38 8.88 -3.85
N VAL A 316 -14.28 8.79 -4.82
CA VAL A 316 -14.01 8.11 -6.10
C VAL A 316 -12.89 8.81 -6.89
N PRO A 317 -12.99 10.11 -7.22
CA PRO A 317 -11.89 10.83 -7.89
C PRO A 317 -10.64 10.93 -7.01
N VAL A 318 -10.74 11.00 -5.68
CA VAL A 318 -9.60 10.93 -4.76
C VAL A 318 -8.86 9.60 -4.93
N GLY A 319 -9.55 8.47 -4.91
CA GLY A 319 -8.98 7.15 -5.13
C GLY A 319 -8.33 7.00 -6.51
N LEU A 320 -8.98 7.50 -7.56
CA LEU A 320 -8.47 7.49 -8.92
C LEU A 320 -7.18 8.33 -9.07
N ALA A 321 -7.16 9.53 -8.49
CA ALA A 321 -6.02 10.42 -8.52
C ALA A 321 -4.83 9.85 -7.74
N SER A 322 -5.07 9.30 -6.54
CA SER A 322 -4.04 8.68 -5.70
C SER A 322 -3.37 7.51 -6.42
N MET A 323 -4.15 6.62 -7.03
CA MET A 323 -3.61 5.46 -7.73
C MET A 323 -2.92 5.84 -9.05
N THR A 324 -3.42 6.87 -9.74
CA THR A 324 -2.76 7.44 -10.92
C THR A 324 -1.39 8.00 -10.56
N PHE A 325 -1.26 8.72 -9.45
CA PHE A 325 0.00 9.23 -8.92
C PHE A 325 0.98 8.10 -8.56
N LEU A 326 0.56 7.17 -7.71
CA LEU A 326 1.41 6.07 -7.22
C LEU A 326 1.92 5.19 -8.37
N ASN A 327 1.04 4.81 -9.31
CA ASN A 327 1.45 4.02 -10.47
C ASN A 327 2.40 4.80 -11.38
N SER A 328 2.19 6.11 -11.55
CA SER A 328 3.08 6.94 -12.37
C SER A 328 4.48 7.06 -11.73
N CYS A 329 4.56 7.23 -10.40
CA CYS A 329 5.84 7.25 -9.66
C CYS A 329 6.56 5.90 -9.78
N ASN A 330 5.87 4.82 -9.48
CA ASN A 330 6.43 3.46 -9.52
C ASN A 330 6.96 3.13 -10.92
N THR A 331 6.17 3.38 -11.96
CA THR A 331 6.55 3.11 -13.35
C THR A 331 7.70 4.03 -13.80
N SER A 332 7.71 5.30 -13.39
CA SER A 332 8.80 6.23 -13.70
C SER A 332 10.12 5.73 -13.10
N ILE A 333 10.13 5.30 -11.83
CA ILE A 333 11.30 4.72 -11.18
C ILE A 333 11.76 3.47 -11.91
N GLN A 334 10.84 2.53 -12.20
CA GLN A 334 11.18 1.27 -12.87
C GLN A 334 11.82 1.46 -14.24
N LEU A 335 11.45 2.50 -14.97
CA LEU A 335 11.93 2.76 -16.34
C LEU A 335 13.13 3.70 -16.41
N SER A 336 13.33 4.59 -15.42
CA SER A 336 14.41 5.57 -15.40
C SER A 336 15.66 5.08 -14.66
N VAL A 337 15.52 4.11 -13.75
CA VAL A 337 16.62 3.61 -12.93
C VAL A 337 17.32 2.44 -13.62
N GLU A 338 18.64 2.43 -13.54
CA GLU A 338 19.48 1.34 -14.05
C GLU A 338 19.12 0.00 -13.39
N PRO A 339 19.17 -1.12 -14.14
CA PRO A 339 18.74 -2.43 -13.63
C PRO A 339 19.35 -2.81 -12.27
N GLN A 340 20.64 -2.49 -12.07
CA GLN A 340 21.39 -2.82 -10.85
C GLN A 340 20.92 -2.03 -9.59
N PHE A 341 20.35 -0.83 -9.75
CA PHE A 341 19.86 0.02 -8.66
C PHE A 341 18.34 -0.04 -8.49
N ARG A 342 17.61 -0.64 -9.45
CA ARG A 342 16.13 -0.59 -9.50
C ARG A 342 15.47 -1.12 -8.23
N GLY A 343 15.91 -2.27 -7.74
CA GLY A 343 15.37 -2.85 -6.51
C GLY A 343 15.59 -1.97 -5.29
N ARG A 344 16.79 -1.35 -5.19
CA ARG A 344 17.16 -0.46 -4.07
C ARG A 344 16.34 0.83 -4.06
N VAL A 345 16.14 1.44 -5.22
CA VAL A 345 15.36 2.68 -5.36
C VAL A 345 13.87 2.39 -5.13
N LEU A 346 13.33 1.25 -5.57
CA LEU A 346 11.95 0.84 -5.27
C LEU A 346 11.75 0.54 -3.78
N ALA A 347 12.72 -0.06 -3.11
CA ALA A 347 12.67 -0.27 -1.67
C ALA A 347 12.67 1.07 -0.92
N LEU A 348 13.49 2.03 -1.34
CA LEU A 348 13.53 3.39 -0.78
C LEU A 348 12.18 4.12 -1.03
N TYR A 349 11.61 3.99 -2.23
CA TYR A 349 10.28 4.52 -2.56
C TYR A 349 9.19 4.00 -1.61
N LEU A 350 9.16 2.70 -1.35
CA LEU A 350 8.19 2.10 -0.43
C LEU A 350 8.45 2.52 1.01
N ALA A 351 9.71 2.59 1.44
CA ALA A 351 10.07 3.05 2.78
C ALA A 351 9.67 4.51 3.01
N VAL A 352 9.89 5.39 2.04
CA VAL A 352 9.50 6.80 2.11
C VAL A 352 7.98 6.96 2.12
N LEU A 353 7.26 6.20 1.28
CA LEU A 353 5.79 6.23 1.24
C LEU A 353 5.18 5.80 2.56
N GLN A 354 5.59 4.65 3.08
CA GLN A 354 5.05 4.07 4.32
C GLN A 354 5.56 4.81 5.56
N GLY A 355 6.83 5.24 5.53
CA GLY A 355 7.41 6.05 6.60
C GLY A 355 6.76 7.43 6.69
N GLY A 356 6.37 8.02 5.56
CA GLY A 356 5.55 9.23 5.53
C GLY A 356 4.26 9.03 6.31
N THR A 357 3.54 7.94 6.09
CA THR A 357 2.32 7.61 6.83
C THR A 357 2.59 7.44 8.32
N ALA A 358 3.70 6.80 8.71
CA ALA A 358 4.04 6.61 10.13
C ALA A 358 4.16 7.94 10.91
N VAL A 359 4.72 8.97 10.26
CA VAL A 359 4.88 10.31 10.85
C VAL A 359 3.63 11.15 10.65
N GLY A 360 3.02 11.09 9.48
CA GLY A 360 1.88 11.93 9.13
C GLY A 360 0.58 11.52 9.82
N ALA A 361 0.37 10.23 10.08
CA ALA A 361 -0.85 9.73 10.68
C ALA A 361 -1.13 10.34 12.07
N PRO A 362 -0.17 10.38 13.02
CA PRO A 362 -0.37 11.05 14.30
C PRO A 362 -0.67 12.55 14.17
N LEU A 363 0.01 13.24 13.24
CA LEU A 363 -0.20 14.67 12.99
C LEU A 363 -1.59 14.95 12.41
N MET A 364 -2.02 14.16 11.41
CA MET A 364 -3.34 14.30 10.82
C MET A 364 -4.45 13.97 11.81
N GLY A 365 -4.22 12.95 12.65
CA GLY A 365 -5.12 12.60 13.74
C GLY A 365 -5.23 13.71 14.78
N TRP A 366 -4.11 14.29 15.18
CA TRP A 366 -4.07 15.42 16.12
C TRP A 366 -4.83 16.64 15.55
N ILE A 367 -4.58 17.03 14.30
CA ILE A 367 -5.33 18.10 13.64
C ILE A 367 -6.84 17.80 13.69
N GLY A 368 -7.22 16.56 13.42
CA GLY A 368 -8.63 16.16 13.41
C GLY A 368 -9.27 16.18 14.80
N THR A 369 -8.51 15.92 15.87
CA THR A 369 -9.01 15.98 17.25
C THR A 369 -9.15 17.41 17.74
N GLU A 370 -8.14 18.25 17.51
CA GLU A 370 -8.10 19.62 18.05
C GLU A 370 -8.94 20.62 17.24
N PHE A 371 -8.90 20.51 15.91
CA PHE A 371 -9.52 21.49 15.00
C PHE A 371 -10.76 20.94 14.29
N GLY A 372 -11.01 19.63 14.38
CA GLY A 372 -12.15 18.95 13.74
C GLY A 372 -11.79 18.21 12.45
N ALA A 373 -12.65 17.27 12.09
CA ALA A 373 -12.47 16.33 10.98
C ALA A 373 -12.20 17.04 9.64
N ARG A 374 -12.95 18.10 9.35
CA ARG A 374 -12.81 18.89 8.12
C ARG A 374 -11.44 19.53 7.97
N TRP A 375 -10.87 20.02 9.07
CA TRP A 375 -9.53 20.62 9.05
C TRP A 375 -8.43 19.60 8.79
N SER A 376 -8.57 18.37 9.30
CA SER A 376 -7.65 17.29 8.97
C SER A 376 -7.67 17.01 7.46
N VAL A 377 -8.84 16.89 6.85
CA VAL A 377 -8.98 16.68 5.39
C VAL A 377 -8.43 17.88 4.61
N ALA A 378 -8.76 19.12 5.04
CA ALA A 378 -8.30 20.35 4.40
C ALA A 378 -6.78 20.52 4.44
N ALA A 379 -6.16 20.26 5.61
CA ALA A 379 -4.71 20.33 5.78
C ALA A 379 -4.01 19.33 4.85
N GLY A 380 -4.44 18.06 4.85
CA GLY A 380 -3.91 17.05 3.95
C GLY A 380 -4.05 17.42 2.48
N GLY A 381 -5.25 17.83 2.06
CA GLY A 381 -5.54 18.27 0.71
C GLY A 381 -4.70 19.49 0.26
N SER A 382 -4.57 20.49 1.15
CA SER A 382 -3.78 21.70 0.88
C SER A 382 -2.30 21.41 0.71
N ILE A 383 -1.69 20.63 1.63
CA ILE A 383 -0.28 20.27 1.56
C ILE A 383 0.02 19.48 0.29
N VAL A 384 -0.84 18.53 -0.07
CA VAL A 384 -0.69 17.73 -1.30
C VAL A 384 -0.85 18.60 -2.56
N LEU A 385 -1.83 19.50 -2.59
CA LEU A 385 -2.04 20.41 -3.70
C LEU A 385 -0.86 21.36 -3.87
N LEU A 386 -0.39 21.98 -2.80
CA LEU A 386 0.81 22.84 -2.81
C LEU A 386 2.04 22.08 -3.29
N THR A 387 2.25 20.84 -2.83
CA THR A 387 3.34 19.99 -3.30
C THR A 387 3.25 19.74 -4.80
N GLY A 388 2.05 19.46 -5.31
CA GLY A 388 1.79 19.32 -6.74
C GLY A 388 2.14 20.57 -7.53
N LEU A 389 1.66 21.75 -7.06
CA LEU A 389 1.91 23.05 -7.70
C LEU A 389 3.40 23.41 -7.68
N CYS A 390 4.08 23.26 -6.53
CA CYS A 390 5.52 23.47 -6.42
C CYS A 390 6.29 22.56 -7.38
N SER A 391 5.88 21.30 -7.50
CA SER A 391 6.52 20.35 -8.42
C SER A 391 6.32 20.77 -9.89
N VAL A 392 5.14 21.29 -10.26
CA VAL A 392 4.91 21.87 -11.60
C VAL A 392 5.85 23.06 -11.85
N ILE A 393 5.99 23.97 -10.88
CA ILE A 393 6.90 25.14 -10.99
C ILE A 393 8.35 24.70 -11.13
N VAL A 394 8.80 23.76 -10.28
CA VAL A 394 10.18 23.22 -10.34
C VAL A 394 10.46 22.62 -11.73
N VAL A 395 9.56 21.80 -12.23
CA VAL A 395 9.68 21.18 -13.56
C VAL A 395 9.60 22.18 -14.69
N SER A 396 8.78 23.24 -14.57
CA SER A 396 8.66 24.26 -15.60
C SER A 396 9.87 25.18 -15.67
N ARG A 397 10.45 25.53 -14.51
CA ARG A 397 11.62 26.43 -14.38
C ARG A 397 12.94 25.74 -14.59
N SER A 398 13.04 24.42 -14.44
CA SER A 398 14.26 23.72 -14.76
C SER A 398 14.47 23.76 -16.28
N SER A 399 15.14 24.83 -16.70
CA SER A 399 15.65 25.10 -18.06
C SER A 399 16.70 24.05 -18.50
N THR A 400 17.20 23.25 -17.57
CA THR A 400 18.01 22.09 -17.86
C THR A 400 17.12 21.05 -18.55
N LEU A 401 17.25 21.00 -19.86
CA LEU A 401 16.84 19.94 -20.78
C LEU A 401 16.95 18.51 -20.17
N THR A 402 17.75 18.36 -19.10
CA THR A 402 17.98 17.14 -18.35
C THR A 402 16.77 16.59 -17.59
N LEU A 403 16.00 17.40 -16.83
CA LEU A 403 14.88 16.87 -16.03
C LEU A 403 13.68 16.51 -16.91
N ARG A 404 13.35 17.39 -17.87
CA ARG A 404 12.34 17.10 -18.93
C ARG A 404 12.83 16.02 -19.89
N ALA A 405 14.12 16.00 -20.22
CA ALA A 405 14.71 14.98 -21.09
C ALA A 405 14.85 13.65 -20.35
N GLN A 406 15.26 13.60 -19.09
CA GLN A 406 15.37 12.36 -18.31
C GLN A 406 13.99 11.72 -18.09
N LEU A 407 12.97 12.51 -17.80
CA LEU A 407 11.58 12.03 -17.73
C LEU A 407 10.97 11.74 -19.13
N ARG A 408 11.51 12.31 -20.21
CA ARG A 408 11.14 12.05 -21.61
C ARG A 408 11.98 10.99 -22.30
N THR A 409 13.29 10.85 -22.02
CA THR A 409 14.22 9.95 -22.74
C THR A 409 14.04 8.48 -22.44
N VAL A 410 13.24 8.14 -21.43
CA VAL A 410 12.65 6.79 -21.34
C VAL A 410 11.93 6.40 -22.66
N SER A 411 11.60 7.39 -23.53
CA SER A 411 10.89 7.17 -24.79
C SER A 411 11.79 6.89 -26.02
N VAL A 412 13.05 7.30 -26.02
CA VAL A 412 13.88 7.34 -27.22
C VAL A 412 14.86 6.15 -27.31
N ARG A 413 15.32 5.60 -26.18
CA ARG A 413 16.34 4.54 -26.19
C ARG A 413 15.91 3.20 -26.79
N LYS A 414 14.62 2.97 -27.02
CA LYS A 414 14.11 1.76 -27.72
C LYS A 414 14.04 1.91 -29.26
N ARG A 415 14.14 3.12 -29.83
CA ARG A 415 14.14 3.28 -31.30
C ARG A 415 15.48 2.98 -31.97
N THR A 416 16.59 3.08 -31.25
CA THR A 416 17.92 2.87 -31.82
C THR A 416 18.49 1.45 -31.64
N GLY A 417 17.92 0.63 -30.76
CA GLY A 417 18.37 -0.74 -30.52
C GLY A 417 17.78 -1.77 -31.48
N TYR A 418 16.58 -1.52 -32.02
CA TYR A 418 15.90 -2.50 -32.89
C TYR A 418 16.26 -2.35 -34.39
N GLY A 419 16.90 -1.24 -34.77
CA GLY A 419 17.32 -0.98 -36.15
C GLY A 419 18.71 -1.53 -36.49
N ARG A 420 19.55 -1.80 -35.49
CA ARG A 420 20.94 -2.24 -35.73
C ARG A 420 21.14 -3.75 -35.82
N THR A 421 20.22 -4.56 -35.29
CA THR A 421 20.31 -6.01 -35.41
C THR A 421 19.77 -6.55 -36.77
N ARG A 422 18.82 -5.85 -37.41
CA ARG A 422 18.23 -6.28 -38.65
C ARG A 422 19.12 -6.04 -39.89
N ASN A 423 20.06 -5.12 -39.80
CA ASN A 423 21.01 -4.82 -40.89
C ASN A 423 22.32 -5.65 -40.82
N ARG A 424 22.53 -6.49 -39.82
CA ARG A 424 23.68 -7.39 -39.73
C ARG A 424 23.36 -8.84 -40.15
N GLU A 425 22.07 -9.21 -40.20
CA GLU A 425 21.66 -10.52 -40.73
C GLU A 425 21.33 -10.51 -42.22
N ALA A 426 21.18 -9.34 -42.84
CA ALA A 426 21.00 -9.17 -44.29
C ALA A 426 22.33 -9.03 -45.10
N ALA A 427 23.46 -9.03 -44.40
CA ALA A 427 24.79 -8.88 -45.00
C ALA A 427 25.72 -10.10 -44.73
N ARG A 428 25.11 -11.29 -44.43
CA ARG A 428 25.84 -12.56 -44.47
C ARG A 428 25.10 -13.57 -45.33
#